data_4a13c1e80d005213a5db33dd39702b5f
#
_entry.id   4a13c1e80d005213a5db33dd39702b5f
#
_cell.length_a   1.000
_cell.length_b   1.000
_cell.length_c   1.000
_cell.angle_alpha   90.00
_cell.angle_beta   90.00
_cell.angle_gamma   90.00
#
_symmetry.space_group_name_H-M   'P 1'
#
loop_
_entity.id
_entity.type
_entity.pdbx_description
1 polymer ?
#
loop_
_entity_poly.entity_id
_entity_poly.type
_entity_poly.pdbx_seq_one_letter_code
_entity_poly.pdbx_strand_id
1 'polypeptide(L)'
;MKTTLVKAVTISMLCVSCAAHADDKECDYKRDWMSSACQRVMRVAHEGTWDLYVTGYGWHINGFDNRSELNPWSWGGGAGKHWTDANGNEDILFAFAFSDSHHNFEPIGGYARQWYTKPVLGGLQAGGGFVVGFTARSDIAHYLPLPLALPIGSIRYRSTSVMATIIPHIPGLNDGNVAFFWGRYEF
;
A
#
# COMPACT_ATOMS: atom_id res chain seq x y z
N MET A 1 -21.36 -38.45 24.37
CA MET A 1 -20.41 -37.37 24.65
C MET A 1 -19.31 -37.41 23.59
N LYS A 2 -19.34 -36.55 22.60
CA LYS A 2 -18.29 -36.46 21.57
C LYS A 2 -17.53 -35.15 21.81
N THR A 3 -16.31 -35.27 22.28
CA THR A 3 -15.39 -34.16 22.53
C THR A 3 -14.81 -33.70 21.20
N THR A 4 -15.20 -32.53 20.74
CA THR A 4 -14.66 -31.91 19.53
C THR A 4 -13.35 -31.21 19.89
N LEU A 5 -12.26 -31.72 19.37
CA LEU A 5 -10.90 -31.17 19.53
C LEU A 5 -10.79 -29.92 18.66
N VAL A 6 -10.79 -28.73 19.27
CA VAL A 6 -10.47 -27.47 18.60
C VAL A 6 -8.96 -27.44 18.40
N LYS A 7 -8.53 -27.63 17.15
CA LYS A 7 -7.12 -27.40 16.78
C LYS A 7 -6.88 -25.87 16.71
N ALA A 8 -6.20 -25.37 17.71
CA ALA A 8 -5.65 -24.03 17.68
C ALA A 8 -4.57 -23.96 16.58
N VAL A 9 -4.85 -23.23 15.51
CA VAL A 9 -3.86 -22.87 14.50
C VAL A 9 -3.03 -21.73 15.09
N THR A 10 -1.85 -22.05 15.57
CA THR A 10 -0.85 -21.08 16.01
C THR A 10 -0.26 -20.47 14.75
N ILE A 11 -0.70 -19.25 14.40
CA ILE A 11 -0.03 -18.41 13.40
C ILE A 11 1.30 -17.98 14.02
N SER A 12 2.37 -18.67 13.67
CA SER A 12 3.74 -18.23 13.95
C SER A 12 4.00 -17.00 13.12
N MET A 13 3.83 -15.83 13.75
CA MET A 13 4.28 -14.56 13.25
C MET A 13 5.82 -14.63 13.22
N LEU A 14 6.38 -14.97 12.05
CA LEU A 14 7.81 -14.85 11.82
C LEU A 14 8.14 -13.34 11.91
N CYS A 15 8.53 -12.91 13.10
CA CYS A 15 9.31 -11.70 13.28
C CYS A 15 10.65 -11.92 12.56
N VAL A 16 10.74 -11.47 11.32
CA VAL A 16 12.02 -11.30 10.64
C VAL A 16 12.70 -10.11 11.29
N SER A 17 13.40 -10.38 12.40
CA SER A 17 14.39 -9.47 12.96
C SER A 17 15.65 -9.55 12.06
N CYS A 18 15.56 -8.99 10.86
CA CYS A 18 16.74 -8.66 10.06
C CYS A 18 17.26 -7.30 10.53
N ALA A 19 17.97 -7.30 11.66
CA ALA A 19 18.99 -6.32 11.91
C ALA A 19 20.23 -6.76 11.10
N ALA A 20 20.19 -6.53 9.79
CA ALA A 20 21.32 -6.76 8.92
C ALA A 20 21.93 -5.38 8.57
N HIS A 21 23.20 -5.24 8.80
CA HIS A 21 24.01 -4.23 8.17
C HIS A 21 23.87 -4.45 6.66
N ALA A 22 23.37 -3.44 5.94
CA ALA A 22 23.31 -3.47 4.49
C ALA A 22 24.75 -3.50 3.97
N ASP A 23 25.21 -4.69 3.64
CA ASP A 23 26.47 -4.86 2.89
C ASP A 23 26.13 -4.50 1.43
N ASP A 24 26.94 -3.65 0.78
CA ASP A 24 26.75 -3.22 -0.63
C ASP A 24 26.66 -4.40 -1.62
N LYS A 25 26.99 -5.60 -1.18
CA LYS A 25 26.89 -6.85 -1.94
C LYS A 25 25.47 -7.44 -2.03
N GLU A 26 24.54 -7.00 -1.19
CA GLU A 26 23.22 -7.60 -1.09
C GLU A 26 22.33 -7.28 -2.33
N CYS A 27 22.63 -6.21 -3.06
CA CYS A 27 21.91 -5.76 -4.24
C CYS A 27 22.74 -5.85 -5.55
N ASP A 28 23.70 -6.79 -5.64
CA ASP A 28 24.50 -7.00 -6.85
C ASP A 28 23.81 -8.01 -7.79
N TYR A 29 22.98 -7.52 -8.70
CA TYR A 29 22.29 -8.30 -9.71
C TYR A 29 22.89 -8.07 -11.10
N LYS A 30 22.81 -9.08 -11.96
CA LYS A 30 23.28 -9.02 -13.36
C LYS A 30 22.62 -7.92 -14.22
N ARG A 31 21.51 -7.36 -13.75
CA ARG A 31 20.76 -6.29 -14.42
C ARG A 31 20.71 -5.04 -13.56
N ASP A 32 21.23 -3.95 -14.07
CA ASP A 32 21.34 -2.67 -13.37
C ASP A 32 20.01 -2.17 -12.78
N TRP A 33 18.88 -2.38 -13.49
CA TRP A 33 17.57 -1.98 -12.99
C TRP A 33 17.13 -2.78 -11.73
N MET A 34 17.52 -4.07 -11.64
CA MET A 34 17.23 -4.91 -10.46
C MET A 34 18.07 -4.46 -9.26
N SER A 35 19.34 -4.18 -9.49
CA SER A 35 20.23 -3.63 -8.45
C SER A 35 19.72 -2.28 -7.95
N SER A 36 19.33 -1.39 -8.86
CA SER A 36 18.75 -0.09 -8.49
C SER A 36 17.44 -0.21 -7.72
N ALA A 37 16.55 -1.13 -8.11
CA ALA A 37 15.29 -1.37 -7.41
C ALA A 37 15.53 -1.93 -6.00
N CYS A 38 16.43 -2.91 -5.86
CA CYS A 38 16.83 -3.47 -4.58
C CYS A 38 17.41 -2.39 -3.66
N GLN A 39 18.36 -1.58 -4.15
CA GLN A 39 18.98 -0.50 -3.38
C GLN A 39 17.96 0.52 -2.87
N ARG A 40 16.93 0.88 -3.68
CA ARG A 40 15.86 1.78 -3.24
C ARG A 40 15.05 1.16 -2.11
N VAL A 41 14.62 -0.10 -2.25
CA VAL A 41 13.87 -0.81 -1.21
C VAL A 41 14.68 -0.90 0.08
N MET A 42 15.96 -1.29 0.00
CA MET A 42 16.83 -1.38 1.16
C MET A 42 17.05 -0.02 1.84
N ARG A 43 17.22 1.05 1.05
CA ARG A 43 17.37 2.40 1.58
C ARG A 43 16.12 2.84 2.35
N VAL A 44 14.92 2.64 1.81
CA VAL A 44 13.68 2.93 2.53
C VAL A 44 13.58 2.12 3.81
N ALA A 45 13.91 0.83 3.76
CA ALA A 45 13.82 -0.06 4.92
C ALA A 45 14.75 0.39 6.06
N HIS A 46 15.98 0.80 5.75
CA HIS A 46 17.00 1.13 6.75
C HIS A 46 17.00 2.61 7.16
N GLU A 47 16.91 3.51 6.18
CA GLU A 47 17.07 4.96 6.38
C GLU A 47 15.74 5.72 6.36
N GLY A 48 14.65 5.08 5.96
CA GLY A 48 13.36 5.73 5.78
C GLY A 48 12.73 6.20 7.10
N THR A 49 12.00 7.32 7.01
CA THR A 49 11.16 7.87 8.07
C THR A 49 9.84 7.10 8.13
N TRP A 50 9.29 6.94 9.33
CA TRP A 50 8.04 6.24 9.55
C TRP A 50 6.82 7.05 9.09
N ASP A 51 5.84 6.33 8.55
CA ASP A 51 4.54 6.83 8.14
C ASP A 51 3.41 6.09 8.86
N LEU A 52 2.36 6.83 9.20
CA LEU A 52 1.07 6.28 9.60
C LEU A 52 0.09 6.42 8.43
N TYR A 53 -0.64 5.34 8.14
CA TYR A 53 -1.71 5.33 7.15
C TYR A 53 -3.07 5.21 7.82
N VAL A 54 -4.02 6.03 7.37
CA VAL A 54 -5.43 5.94 7.75
C VAL A 54 -6.24 5.87 6.47
N THR A 55 -6.95 4.78 6.27
CA THR A 55 -7.80 4.58 5.10
C THR A 55 -9.18 5.18 5.34
N GLY A 56 -9.92 5.49 4.29
CA GLY A 56 -11.15 6.21 4.51
C GLY A 56 -12.28 5.99 3.51
N TYR A 57 -12.03 6.12 2.21
CA TYR A 57 -13.14 6.22 1.27
C TYR A 57 -12.86 5.53 -0.06
N GLY A 58 -13.78 4.64 -0.47
CA GLY A 58 -13.82 4.02 -1.79
C GLY A 58 -14.98 4.59 -2.62
N TRP A 59 -14.65 5.38 -3.63
CA TRP A 59 -15.66 5.91 -4.56
C TRP A 59 -15.88 4.95 -5.73
N HIS A 60 -17.03 4.32 -5.75
CA HIS A 60 -17.47 3.43 -6.83
C HIS A 60 -17.93 4.26 -8.04
N ILE A 61 -17.09 4.36 -9.08
CA ILE A 61 -17.29 5.28 -10.21
C ILE A 61 -18.35 4.75 -11.16
N ASN A 62 -18.19 3.52 -11.68
CA ASN A 62 -19.11 2.87 -12.61
C ASN A 62 -18.91 1.35 -12.61
N GLY A 63 -19.81 0.62 -13.32
CA GLY A 63 -19.71 -0.84 -13.49
C GLY A 63 -20.43 -1.65 -12.41
N PHE A 64 -21.07 -1.01 -11.42
CA PHE A 64 -21.77 -1.69 -10.33
C PHE A 64 -23.28 -1.70 -10.54
N ASP A 65 -23.89 -2.88 -10.48
CA ASP A 65 -25.34 -3.05 -10.64
C ASP A 65 -26.12 -2.49 -9.42
N ASN A 66 -25.57 -2.61 -8.21
CA ASN A 66 -26.18 -2.20 -6.93
C ASN A 66 -25.22 -1.41 -6.05
N ARG A 67 -24.95 -0.15 -6.39
CA ARG A 67 -24.06 0.73 -5.60
C ARG A 67 -24.55 0.97 -4.17
N SER A 68 -25.84 0.91 -3.92
CA SER A 68 -26.43 1.13 -2.60
C SER A 68 -26.12 0.04 -1.59
N GLU A 69 -25.68 -1.12 -2.03
CA GLU A 69 -25.28 -2.24 -1.18
C GLU A 69 -23.78 -2.23 -0.83
N LEU A 70 -23.00 -1.37 -1.49
CA LEU A 70 -21.55 -1.29 -1.29
C LEU A 70 -21.21 -0.26 -0.23
N ASN A 71 -20.39 -0.67 0.73
CA ASN A 71 -19.86 0.24 1.74
C ASN A 71 -18.77 1.13 1.15
N PRO A 72 -18.95 2.46 1.08
CA PRO A 72 -17.91 3.35 0.61
C PRO A 72 -16.86 3.66 1.69
N TRP A 73 -17.17 3.38 2.98
CA TRP A 73 -16.27 3.67 4.10
C TRP A 73 -15.30 2.51 4.33
N SER A 74 -14.13 2.64 3.74
CA SER A 74 -13.05 1.65 3.84
C SER A 74 -12.12 1.98 5.01
N TRP A 75 -12.68 1.98 6.22
CA TRP A 75 -11.91 2.29 7.43
C TRP A 75 -10.81 1.23 7.69
N GLY A 76 -9.69 1.70 8.19
CA GLY A 76 -8.53 0.86 8.48
C GLY A 76 -7.28 1.70 8.66
N GLY A 77 -6.15 1.06 8.68
CA GLY A 77 -4.88 1.76 8.84
C GLY A 77 -3.68 0.83 8.80
N GLY A 78 -2.51 1.42 8.95
CA GLY A 78 -1.25 0.71 8.95
C GLY A 78 -0.06 1.63 9.05
N ALA A 79 1.10 1.11 8.71
CA ALA A 79 2.34 1.85 8.80
C ALA A 79 3.21 1.62 7.54
N GLY A 80 4.19 2.46 7.39
CA GLY A 80 5.20 2.33 6.35
C GLY A 80 6.43 3.15 6.65
N LYS A 81 7.30 3.20 5.67
CA LYS A 81 8.45 4.09 5.67
C LYS A 81 8.58 4.75 4.31
N HIS A 82 9.09 5.96 4.28
CA HIS A 82 9.48 6.61 3.04
C HIS A 82 10.91 7.15 3.13
N TRP A 83 11.53 7.27 1.97
CA TRP A 83 12.81 7.97 1.79
C TRP A 83 12.65 8.99 0.68
N THR A 84 13.05 10.24 0.96
CA THR A 84 12.93 11.36 0.01
C THR A 84 14.27 11.63 -0.66
N ASP A 85 14.29 11.67 -1.98
CA ASP A 85 15.49 12.00 -2.77
C ASP A 85 15.77 13.51 -2.80
N ALA A 86 16.93 13.89 -3.34
CA ALA A 86 17.36 15.30 -3.44
C ALA A 86 16.41 16.19 -4.28
N ASN A 87 15.53 15.59 -5.09
CA ASN A 87 14.53 16.30 -5.89
C ASN A 87 13.17 16.40 -5.21
N GLY A 88 13.04 15.81 -3.99
CA GLY A 88 11.79 15.78 -3.23
C GLY A 88 10.85 14.63 -3.63
N ASN A 89 11.31 13.69 -4.44
CA ASN A 89 10.53 12.49 -4.79
C ASN A 89 10.70 11.41 -3.73
N GLU A 90 9.73 10.52 -3.62
CA GLU A 90 9.69 9.52 -2.56
C GLU A 90 9.69 8.09 -3.08
N ASP A 91 10.50 7.27 -2.43
CA ASP A 91 10.39 5.82 -2.44
C ASP A 91 9.70 5.41 -1.12
N ILE A 92 8.70 4.54 -1.19
CA ILE A 92 7.81 4.23 -0.06
C ILE A 92 7.66 2.72 0.06
N LEU A 93 7.82 2.19 1.28
CA LEU A 93 7.39 0.83 1.66
C LEU A 93 6.21 0.96 2.61
N PHE A 94 5.15 0.19 2.37
CA PHE A 94 3.94 0.30 3.17
C PHE A 94 3.27 -1.06 3.40
N ALA A 95 2.56 -1.14 4.52
CA ALA A 95 1.62 -2.22 4.83
C ALA A 95 0.46 -1.62 5.62
N PHE A 96 -0.76 -1.78 5.13
CA PHE A 96 -1.97 -1.41 5.84
C PHE A 96 -3.11 -2.36 5.51
N ALA A 97 -4.17 -2.31 6.28
CA ALA A 97 -5.36 -3.09 6.03
C ALA A 97 -6.60 -2.23 6.20
N PHE A 98 -7.64 -2.57 5.47
CA PHE A 98 -8.90 -1.83 5.49
C PHE A 98 -10.10 -2.76 5.33
N SER A 99 -11.29 -2.24 5.59
CA SER A 99 -12.54 -2.91 5.28
C SER A 99 -12.89 -2.66 3.81
N ASP A 100 -13.07 -3.73 3.04
CA ASP A 100 -13.52 -3.61 1.65
C ASP A 100 -14.98 -3.20 1.53
N SER A 101 -15.49 -3.11 0.31
CA SER A 101 -16.89 -2.73 0.02
C SER A 101 -17.92 -3.71 0.57
N HIS A 102 -17.52 -4.92 0.94
CA HIS A 102 -18.35 -5.99 1.50
C HIS A 102 -18.09 -6.23 3.00
N HIS A 103 -17.43 -5.27 3.67
CA HIS A 103 -17.02 -5.34 5.08
C HIS A 103 -16.00 -6.46 5.42
N ASN A 104 -15.29 -6.99 4.42
CA ASN A 104 -14.23 -7.95 4.66
C ASN A 104 -12.90 -7.25 4.93
N PHE A 105 -12.02 -7.93 5.65
CA PHE A 105 -10.67 -7.47 5.89
C PHE A 105 -9.82 -7.63 4.63
N GLU A 106 -9.21 -6.55 4.15
CA GLU A 106 -8.32 -6.53 3.00
C GLU A 106 -6.94 -5.96 3.37
N PRO A 107 -5.91 -6.79 3.57
CA PRO A 107 -4.54 -6.36 3.75
C PRO A 107 -3.90 -6.04 2.40
N ILE A 108 -3.08 -5.00 2.39
CA ILE A 108 -2.29 -4.58 1.23
C ILE A 108 -0.88 -4.19 1.69
N GLY A 109 0.13 -4.51 0.89
CA GLY A 109 1.49 -4.09 1.15
C GLY A 109 2.33 -4.08 -0.12
N GLY A 110 3.35 -3.24 -0.11
CA GLY A 110 4.19 -3.11 -1.28
C GLY A 110 5.15 -1.93 -1.26
N TYR A 111 5.57 -1.58 -2.46
CA TYR A 111 6.43 -0.45 -2.74
C TYR A 111 5.70 0.55 -3.63
N ALA A 112 5.91 1.84 -3.35
CA ALA A 112 5.44 2.91 -4.21
C ALA A 112 6.58 3.89 -4.52
N ARG A 113 6.50 4.51 -5.69
CA ARG A 113 7.34 5.66 -6.03
C ARG A 113 6.46 6.82 -6.46
N GLN A 114 6.75 8.01 -5.92
CA GLN A 114 6.06 9.25 -6.25
C GLN A 114 7.03 10.35 -6.65
N TRP A 115 6.63 11.11 -7.66
CA TRP A 115 7.28 12.32 -8.13
C TRP A 115 6.44 13.51 -7.72
N TYR A 116 7.06 14.50 -7.09
CA TYR A 116 6.37 15.68 -6.58
C TYR A 116 6.71 16.94 -7.35
N THR A 117 5.74 17.84 -7.45
CA THR A 117 5.95 19.20 -7.91
C THR A 117 6.82 19.97 -6.93
N LYS A 118 7.38 21.11 -7.39
CA LYS A 118 7.98 22.06 -6.45
C LYS A 118 6.91 22.59 -5.49
N PRO A 119 7.27 22.86 -4.21
CA PRO A 119 6.32 23.38 -3.24
C PRO A 119 5.74 24.73 -3.66
N VAL A 120 4.43 24.92 -3.51
CA VAL A 120 3.70 26.16 -3.70
C VAL A 120 2.88 26.48 -2.43
N LEU A 121 2.40 27.71 -2.30
CA LEU A 121 1.50 28.13 -1.20
C LEU A 121 1.96 27.66 0.19
N GLY A 122 3.24 27.86 0.50
CA GLY A 122 3.79 27.56 1.83
C GLY A 122 4.03 26.07 2.11
N GLY A 123 4.15 25.25 1.06
CA GLY A 123 4.52 23.84 1.20
C GLY A 123 3.59 22.83 0.54
N LEU A 124 2.55 23.30 -0.17
CA LEU A 124 1.64 22.40 -0.90
C LEU A 124 2.34 21.83 -2.14
N GLN A 125 2.25 20.52 -2.33
CA GLN A 125 2.81 19.80 -3.47
C GLN A 125 1.80 18.80 -4.01
N ALA A 126 1.76 18.64 -5.34
CA ALA A 126 1.05 17.55 -5.99
C ALA A 126 2.03 16.44 -6.35
N GLY A 127 1.66 15.21 -6.11
CA GLY A 127 2.44 14.03 -6.43
C GLY A 127 1.71 13.09 -7.36
N GLY A 128 2.48 12.36 -8.16
CA GLY A 128 1.97 11.27 -8.99
C GLY A 128 3.01 10.18 -9.11
N GLY A 129 2.55 8.95 -9.29
CA GLY A 129 3.47 7.82 -9.36
C GLY A 129 2.76 6.48 -9.56
N PHE A 130 3.38 5.43 -9.05
CA PHE A 130 2.83 4.09 -9.11
C PHE A 130 3.04 3.34 -7.79
N VAL A 131 2.23 2.33 -7.59
CA VAL A 131 2.38 1.33 -6.54
C VAL A 131 2.48 -0.05 -7.18
N VAL A 132 3.35 -0.90 -6.62
CA VAL A 132 3.44 -2.32 -6.92
C VAL A 132 3.46 -3.09 -5.60
N GLY A 133 2.75 -4.21 -5.54
CA GLY A 133 2.67 -4.97 -4.30
C GLY A 133 1.69 -6.12 -4.38
N PHE A 134 1.14 -6.46 -3.25
CA PHE A 134 0.17 -7.54 -3.11
C PHE A 134 -1.00 -7.08 -2.25
N THR A 135 -2.19 -7.54 -2.59
CA THR A 135 -3.38 -7.50 -1.75
C THR A 135 -3.93 -8.90 -1.57
N ALA A 136 -4.75 -9.12 -0.55
CA ALA A 136 -5.40 -10.40 -0.33
C ALA A 136 -6.85 -10.17 0.11
N ARG A 137 -7.77 -10.92 -0.48
CA ARG A 137 -9.21 -10.80 -0.22
C ARG A 137 -9.83 -12.15 0.10
N SER A 138 -10.81 -12.16 0.99
CA SER A 138 -11.49 -13.39 1.44
C SER A 138 -12.30 -14.05 0.32
N ASP A 139 -12.88 -13.26 -0.56
CA ASP A 139 -13.71 -13.69 -1.70
C ASP A 139 -12.88 -14.19 -2.89
N ILE A 140 -11.57 -13.91 -2.92
CA ILE A 140 -10.67 -14.35 -3.98
C ILE A 140 -9.69 -15.38 -3.42
N ALA A 141 -9.87 -16.64 -3.82
CA ALA A 141 -8.98 -17.76 -3.49
C ALA A 141 -8.57 -17.84 -2.01
N HIS A 142 -9.48 -17.46 -1.07
CA HIS A 142 -9.27 -17.54 0.37
C HIS A 142 -7.98 -16.85 0.86
N TYR A 143 -7.83 -15.55 0.55
CA TYR A 143 -6.66 -14.75 0.89
C TYR A 143 -5.35 -15.13 0.17
N LEU A 144 -5.43 -15.71 -1.01
CA LEU A 144 -4.23 -15.84 -1.83
C LEU A 144 -3.71 -14.43 -2.19
N PRO A 145 -2.42 -14.13 -1.96
CA PRO A 145 -1.86 -12.84 -2.35
C PRO A 145 -1.94 -12.60 -3.84
N LEU A 146 -2.63 -11.54 -4.24
CA LEU A 146 -2.79 -11.10 -5.62
C LEU A 146 -1.82 -9.96 -5.92
N PRO A 147 -1.01 -10.05 -6.97
CA PRO A 147 -0.15 -8.95 -7.37
C PRO A 147 -0.99 -7.77 -7.85
N LEU A 148 -0.55 -6.56 -7.51
CA LEU A 148 -1.17 -5.33 -7.97
C LEU A 148 -0.11 -4.36 -8.52
N ALA A 149 -0.51 -3.59 -9.53
CA ALA A 149 0.25 -2.45 -10.05
C ALA A 149 -0.75 -1.36 -10.44
N LEU A 150 -0.75 -0.24 -9.72
CA LEU A 150 -1.74 0.82 -9.86
C LEU A 150 -1.08 2.20 -9.92
N PRO A 151 -1.65 3.16 -10.65
CA PRO A 151 -1.24 4.56 -10.56
C PRO A 151 -1.65 5.12 -9.19
N ILE A 152 -0.84 6.01 -8.64
CA ILE A 152 -1.19 6.79 -7.45
C ILE A 152 -1.02 8.27 -7.69
N GLY A 153 -1.89 9.05 -7.06
CA GLY A 153 -1.80 10.50 -6.98
C GLY A 153 -1.83 10.94 -5.53
N SER A 154 -1.27 12.11 -5.24
CA SER A 154 -1.30 12.67 -3.89
C SER A 154 -1.29 14.18 -3.88
N ILE A 155 -1.82 14.74 -2.81
CA ILE A 155 -1.62 16.12 -2.41
C ILE A 155 -0.96 16.09 -1.03
N ARG A 156 0.23 16.69 -0.93
CA ARG A 156 1.01 16.75 0.31
C ARG A 156 1.10 18.19 0.80
N TYR A 157 0.88 18.36 2.09
CA TYR A 157 1.14 19.61 2.79
C TYR A 157 1.88 19.33 4.10
N ARG A 158 3.15 19.74 4.18
CA ARG A 158 4.04 19.42 5.30
C ARG A 158 4.08 17.90 5.54
N SER A 159 3.79 17.47 6.77
CA SER A 159 3.80 16.05 7.19
C SER A 159 2.52 15.29 6.86
N THR A 160 1.56 15.88 6.16
CA THR A 160 0.28 15.24 5.86
C THR A 160 0.06 15.13 4.36
N SER A 161 -0.39 13.96 3.91
CA SER A 161 -0.75 13.73 2.52
C SER A 161 -2.12 13.08 2.42
N VAL A 162 -2.90 13.50 1.43
CA VAL A 162 -4.06 12.74 0.95
C VAL A 162 -3.61 12.05 -0.33
N MET A 163 -3.78 10.76 -0.36
CA MET A 163 -3.37 9.89 -1.45
C MET A 163 -4.59 9.24 -2.10
N ALA A 164 -4.49 8.94 -3.38
CA ALA A 164 -5.56 8.30 -4.13
C ALA A 164 -5.00 7.34 -5.17
N THR A 165 -5.77 6.28 -5.46
CA THR A 165 -5.52 5.38 -6.59
C THR A 165 -6.80 5.09 -7.33
N ILE A 166 -6.67 4.64 -8.59
CA ILE A 166 -7.80 4.13 -9.37
C ILE A 166 -7.58 2.63 -9.56
N ILE A 167 -8.53 1.85 -9.08
CA ILE A 167 -8.61 0.40 -9.27
C ILE A 167 -9.52 0.17 -10.48
N PRO A 168 -8.98 -0.28 -11.63
CA PRO A 168 -9.78 -0.51 -12.82
C PRO A 168 -10.67 -1.74 -12.65
N HIS A 169 -11.78 -1.78 -13.38
CA HIS A 169 -12.58 -2.99 -13.50
C HIS A 169 -11.76 -4.11 -14.16
N ILE A 170 -11.61 -5.22 -13.46
CA ILE A 170 -10.98 -6.44 -13.97
C ILE A 170 -11.99 -7.58 -13.82
N PRO A 171 -12.50 -8.16 -14.93
CA PRO A 171 -13.48 -9.24 -14.87
C PRO A 171 -13.01 -10.40 -14.00
N GLY A 172 -13.86 -10.80 -13.04
CA GLY A 172 -13.56 -11.87 -12.08
C GLY A 172 -12.75 -11.44 -10.86
N LEU A 173 -12.31 -10.17 -10.77
CA LEU A 173 -11.64 -9.63 -9.60
C LEU A 173 -12.45 -8.53 -8.89
N ASN A 174 -13.12 -7.66 -9.64
CA ASN A 174 -13.99 -6.62 -9.09
C ASN A 174 -15.09 -6.22 -10.08
N ASP A 175 -16.20 -5.70 -9.56
CA ASP A 175 -17.40 -5.43 -10.34
C ASP A 175 -17.39 -4.08 -11.07
N GLY A 176 -16.41 -3.21 -10.81
CA GLY A 176 -16.36 -1.89 -11.44
C GLY A 176 -15.12 -1.08 -11.08
N ASN A 177 -15.06 0.15 -11.58
CA ASN A 177 -13.97 1.06 -11.31
C ASN A 177 -14.15 1.77 -9.96
N VAL A 178 -13.10 1.75 -9.13
CA VAL A 178 -13.10 2.37 -7.80
C VAL A 178 -11.96 3.39 -7.70
N ALA A 179 -12.26 4.59 -7.23
CA ALA A 179 -11.24 5.51 -6.73
C ALA A 179 -11.13 5.33 -5.21
N PHE A 180 -9.96 4.95 -4.74
CA PHE A 180 -9.69 4.72 -3.33
C PHE A 180 -8.82 5.82 -2.75
N PHE A 181 -9.22 6.36 -1.58
CA PHE A 181 -8.58 7.49 -0.91
C PHE A 181 -8.11 7.10 0.48
N TRP A 182 -6.91 7.57 0.86
CA TRP A 182 -6.36 7.39 2.19
C TRP A 182 -5.48 8.57 2.61
N GLY A 183 -5.32 8.74 3.92
CA GLY A 183 -4.42 9.70 4.51
C GLY A 183 -3.08 9.08 4.88
N ARG A 184 -2.01 9.88 4.84
CA ARG A 184 -0.69 9.56 5.33
C ARG A 184 -0.19 10.69 6.22
N TYR A 185 0.41 10.34 7.33
CA TYR A 185 1.10 11.25 8.23
C TYR A 185 2.55 10.81 8.42
N GLU A 186 3.48 11.73 8.24
CA GLU A 186 4.93 11.54 8.39
C GLU A 186 5.36 11.99 9.79
N PHE A 187 6.18 11.16 10.47
CA PHE A 187 6.68 11.45 11.80
C PHE A 187 7.97 12.27 11.78
#